data_076bec69e9b89a1d1f3871e866b5337a
#
_entry.id   076bec69e9b89a1d1f3871e866b5337a
#
_cell.length_a   1.000
_cell.length_b   1.000
_cell.length_c   1.000
_cell.angle_alpha   90.00
_cell.angle_beta   90.00
_cell.angle_gamma   90.00
#
_symmetry.space_group_name_H-M   'P 1'
#
loop_
_entity.id
_entity.type
_entity.pdbx_description
1 polymer ?
#
loop_
_entity_poly.entity_id
_entity_poly.type
_entity_poly.pdbx_seq_one_letter_code
_entity_poly.pdbx_strand_id
1 'polypeptide(L)'
;MRMNIIYNKVNNLSFTSHCLLAFVIRLILILYANFHDKYFTVPYTDVDYKVFTDAARHVIDQQSPFERHTYRYSPFLAWFLTPNIILYKDYGKILFSIIDILIAILIKNILARQKCNETLKHLCALLWLYNPLTLVISTRGNADSLAVYLVIITLDLLQQDKVILAGLFHGISVHFRLYPLMFSLPMFLSLCKNNRFLPNKNQWILMLSCAFSLVTLTITGYYLYGFKFLYESFLYHLMRKDVRHNFSVYFYMLYLSANQPQDIIQKLVTFLPQLLLLLTSSYYYSEKSKLPFAMFIQAIITVTYNPVVTSQYFFWFLSLLPLCLPNIKMSLCRSTCLICSWILSQAIWLLIAYMLEFQSFNSFNFLWISGLLFFAVNVKILVDIICHYNC
;
A
#
# COMPACT_ATOMS: atom_id res chain seq x y z
N MET A 1 -5.42 1.60 -36.88
CA MET A 1 -4.66 2.77 -37.38
C MET A 1 -4.57 3.91 -36.34
N ARG A 2 -5.65 4.40 -35.72
CA ARG A 2 -5.58 5.46 -34.69
C ARG A 2 -4.83 5.04 -33.41
N MET A 3 -4.98 3.79 -32.96
CA MET A 3 -4.24 3.27 -31.78
C MET A 3 -2.72 3.23 -32.01
N ASN A 4 -2.26 2.90 -33.21
CA ASN A 4 -0.83 2.92 -33.56
C ASN A 4 -0.26 4.36 -33.58
N ILE A 5 -1.07 5.37 -33.94
CA ILE A 5 -0.65 6.78 -33.94
C ILE A 5 -0.50 7.30 -32.51
N ILE A 6 -1.43 6.94 -31.63
CA ILE A 6 -1.36 7.28 -30.19
C ILE A 6 -0.19 6.54 -29.54
N TYR A 7 -0.02 5.27 -29.82
CA TYR A 7 1.09 4.45 -29.32
C TYR A 7 2.45 5.03 -29.77
N ASN A 8 2.58 5.43 -31.03
CA ASN A 8 3.81 6.02 -31.56
C ASN A 8 4.06 7.44 -30.98
N LYS A 9 3.02 8.23 -30.72
CA LYS A 9 3.17 9.56 -30.07
C LYS A 9 3.54 9.43 -28.60
N VAL A 10 2.97 8.48 -27.87
CA VAL A 10 3.31 8.21 -26.45
C VAL A 10 4.73 7.65 -26.34
N ASN A 11 5.15 6.80 -27.27
CA ASN A 11 6.54 6.30 -27.31
C ASN A 11 7.58 7.36 -27.71
N ASN A 12 7.19 8.46 -28.32
CA ASN A 12 8.11 9.55 -28.71
C ASN A 12 8.43 10.51 -27.56
N LEU A 13 7.70 10.46 -26.43
CA LEU A 13 8.00 11.27 -25.27
C LEU A 13 9.09 10.59 -24.42
N SER A 14 10.05 11.38 -23.95
CA SER A 14 11.04 10.87 -23.00
C SER A 14 10.35 10.47 -21.68
N PHE A 15 10.96 9.54 -20.94
CA PHE A 15 10.44 9.17 -19.61
C PHE A 15 10.35 10.39 -18.66
N THR A 16 11.30 11.30 -18.75
CA THR A 16 11.29 12.55 -17.99
C THR A 16 10.08 13.41 -18.35
N SER A 17 9.71 13.49 -19.63
CA SER A 17 8.51 14.21 -20.07
C SER A 17 7.23 13.57 -19.51
N HIS A 18 7.17 12.23 -19.42
CA HIS A 18 6.06 11.55 -18.77
C HIS A 18 5.99 11.84 -17.26
N CYS A 19 7.13 11.86 -16.57
CA CYS A 19 7.18 12.24 -15.15
C CYS A 19 6.66 13.66 -14.93
N LEU A 20 7.09 14.62 -15.76
CA LEU A 20 6.62 16.00 -15.69
C LEU A 20 5.12 16.10 -15.98
N LEU A 21 4.64 15.44 -17.03
CA LEU A 21 3.20 15.43 -17.37
C LEU A 21 2.36 14.82 -16.24
N ALA A 22 2.80 13.68 -15.69
CA ALA A 22 2.11 13.02 -14.58
C ALA A 22 2.10 13.91 -13.32
N PHE A 23 3.15 14.68 -13.09
CA PHE A 23 3.20 15.65 -12.00
C PHE A 23 2.23 16.81 -12.23
N VAL A 24 2.21 17.38 -13.44
CA VAL A 24 1.25 18.45 -13.80
C VAL A 24 -0.20 17.97 -13.62
N ILE A 25 -0.53 16.75 -14.06
CA ILE A 25 -1.86 16.18 -13.85
C ILE A 25 -2.21 16.15 -12.36
N ARG A 26 -1.27 15.74 -11.49
CA ARG A 26 -1.48 15.72 -10.04
C ARG A 26 -1.69 17.11 -9.46
N LEU A 27 -0.92 18.11 -9.91
CA LEU A 27 -1.12 19.49 -9.50
C LEU A 27 -2.53 20.00 -9.89
N ILE A 28 -2.99 19.70 -11.11
CA ILE A 28 -4.35 20.04 -11.56
C ILE A 28 -5.40 19.37 -10.66
N LEU A 29 -5.22 18.10 -10.30
CA LEU A 29 -6.12 17.38 -9.40
C LEU A 29 -6.11 17.96 -7.98
N ILE A 30 -4.97 18.44 -7.48
CA ILE A 30 -4.89 19.13 -6.19
C ILE A 30 -5.63 20.46 -6.22
N LEU A 31 -5.51 21.21 -7.31
CA LEU A 31 -6.30 22.44 -7.50
C LEU A 31 -7.79 22.14 -7.60
N TYR A 32 -8.15 21.09 -8.36
CA TYR A 32 -9.53 20.60 -8.41
C TYR A 32 -10.07 20.19 -7.05
N ALA A 33 -9.24 19.53 -6.21
CA ALA A 33 -9.63 19.15 -4.84
C ALA A 33 -10.09 20.35 -4.02
N ASN A 34 -9.40 21.49 -4.12
CA ASN A 34 -9.79 22.71 -3.41
C ASN A 34 -11.13 23.29 -3.90
N PHE A 35 -11.39 23.18 -5.20
CA PHE A 35 -12.70 23.57 -5.76
C PHE A 35 -13.79 22.58 -5.32
N HIS A 36 -13.55 21.29 -5.45
CA HIS A 36 -14.49 20.24 -5.11
C HIS A 36 -14.89 20.28 -3.61
N ASP A 37 -13.92 20.40 -2.72
CA ASP A 37 -14.16 20.44 -1.26
C ASP A 37 -14.97 21.66 -0.82
N LYS A 38 -15.00 22.73 -1.65
CA LYS A 38 -15.80 23.93 -1.35
C LYS A 38 -17.27 23.80 -1.80
N TYR A 39 -17.55 23.07 -2.88
CA TYR A 39 -18.87 23.08 -3.51
C TYR A 39 -19.64 21.78 -3.38
N PHE A 40 -18.99 20.66 -2.97
CA PHE A 40 -19.63 19.36 -2.88
C PHE A 40 -19.70 18.87 -1.43
N THR A 41 -20.77 18.15 -1.12
CA THR A 41 -21.02 17.60 0.24
C THR A 41 -20.03 16.51 0.63
N VAL A 42 -19.61 15.67 -0.34
CA VAL A 42 -18.60 14.64 -0.11
C VAL A 42 -17.24 15.19 -0.51
N PRO A 43 -16.30 15.38 0.43
CA PRO A 43 -15.02 16.00 0.14
C PRO A 43 -14.14 15.08 -0.74
N TYR A 44 -13.38 15.70 -1.65
CA TYR A 44 -12.33 15.01 -2.41
C TYR A 44 -11.12 14.71 -1.51
N THR A 45 -10.72 15.67 -0.68
CA THR A 45 -9.60 15.51 0.26
C THR A 45 -9.89 14.41 1.27
N ASP A 46 -8.91 13.53 1.49
CA ASP A 46 -9.02 12.44 2.44
C ASP A 46 -9.23 12.95 3.88
N VAL A 47 -10.04 12.24 4.65
CA VAL A 47 -10.24 12.54 6.07
C VAL A 47 -8.91 12.43 6.82
N ASP A 48 -8.07 11.45 6.46
CA ASP A 48 -6.75 11.25 7.05
C ASP A 48 -5.85 12.48 6.85
N TYR A 49 -5.94 13.19 5.72
CA TYR A 49 -5.15 14.40 5.48
C TYR A 49 -5.46 15.52 6.47
N LYS A 50 -6.73 15.65 6.84
CA LYS A 50 -7.14 16.61 7.89
C LYS A 50 -6.56 16.21 9.25
N VAL A 51 -6.60 14.91 9.57
CA VAL A 51 -6.01 14.37 10.79
C VAL A 51 -4.50 14.61 10.84
N PHE A 52 -3.80 14.42 9.73
CA PHE A 52 -2.35 14.69 9.63
C PHE A 52 -2.04 16.17 9.83
N THR A 53 -2.82 17.05 9.20
CA THR A 53 -2.65 18.51 9.28
C THR A 53 -2.92 19.02 10.68
N ASP A 54 -3.97 18.53 11.36
CA ASP A 54 -4.27 18.87 12.75
C ASP A 54 -3.16 18.40 13.70
N ALA A 55 -2.65 17.16 13.50
CA ALA A 55 -1.52 16.65 14.27
C ALA A 55 -0.25 17.48 14.06
N ALA A 56 0.00 17.92 12.81
CA ALA A 56 1.12 18.80 12.49
C ALA A 56 1.00 20.16 13.19
N ARG A 57 -0.24 20.69 13.36
CA ARG A 57 -0.50 21.91 14.12
C ARG A 57 -0.14 21.74 15.60
N HIS A 58 -0.56 20.63 16.23
CA HIS A 58 -0.18 20.33 17.61
C HIS A 58 1.35 20.27 17.79
N VAL A 59 2.07 19.71 16.80
CA VAL A 59 3.55 19.71 16.85
C VAL A 59 4.13 21.12 16.83
N ILE A 60 3.60 22.03 16.00
CA ILE A 60 4.04 23.44 15.97
C ILE A 60 3.75 24.14 17.30
N ASP A 61 2.60 23.85 17.90
CA ASP A 61 2.18 24.39 19.19
C ASP A 61 2.89 23.70 20.37
N GLN A 62 3.96 22.94 20.11
CA GLN A 62 4.75 22.15 21.08
C GLN A 62 3.92 21.14 21.89
N GLN A 63 2.81 20.70 21.33
CA GLN A 63 1.93 19.70 21.89
C GLN A 63 2.16 18.32 21.25
N SER A 64 1.61 17.28 21.86
CA SER A 64 1.67 15.94 21.29
C SER A 64 0.75 15.82 20.05
N PRO A 65 1.22 15.24 18.93
CA PRO A 65 0.36 14.95 17.77
C PRO A 65 -0.82 14.03 18.11
N PHE A 66 -0.72 13.29 19.22
CA PHE A 66 -1.75 12.38 19.73
C PHE A 66 -2.85 13.09 20.50
N GLU A 67 -2.79 14.43 20.69
CA GLU A 67 -3.94 15.22 21.16
C GLU A 67 -5.05 15.23 20.09
N ARG A 68 -4.72 15.05 18.82
CA ARG A 68 -5.72 14.75 17.81
C ARG A 68 -6.28 13.34 18.01
N HIS A 69 -7.49 13.24 18.51
CA HIS A 69 -8.16 12.00 18.98
C HIS A 69 -8.06 10.80 17.99
N THR A 70 -8.02 11.04 16.70
CA THR A 70 -7.98 9.98 15.67
C THR A 70 -6.61 9.83 14.99
N TYR A 71 -5.55 10.46 15.52
CA TYR A 71 -4.22 10.32 14.96
C TYR A 71 -3.61 8.97 15.34
N ARG A 72 -3.52 8.06 14.37
CA ARG A 72 -3.11 6.65 14.53
C ARG A 72 -1.86 6.32 13.69
N TYR A 73 -0.95 7.24 13.60
CA TYR A 73 0.21 7.19 12.70
C TYR A 73 1.50 7.45 13.46
N SER A 74 2.64 7.18 12.79
CA SER A 74 3.96 7.57 13.32
C SER A 74 4.00 9.08 13.60
N PRO A 75 4.56 9.54 14.74
CA PRO A 75 4.66 10.96 15.07
C PRO A 75 5.53 11.71 14.05
N PHE A 76 6.47 11.03 13.41
CA PHE A 76 7.33 11.62 12.38
C PHE A 76 6.54 12.06 11.14
N LEU A 77 5.39 11.45 10.83
CA LEU A 77 4.52 11.93 9.76
C LEU A 77 3.99 13.34 10.07
N ALA A 78 3.57 13.59 11.31
CA ALA A 78 3.11 14.91 11.71
C ALA A 78 4.24 15.95 11.59
N TRP A 79 5.49 15.58 11.93
CA TRP A 79 6.65 16.45 11.74
C TRP A 79 6.94 16.76 10.27
N PHE A 80 6.89 15.75 9.39
CA PHE A 80 7.07 15.94 7.94
C PHE A 80 6.00 16.84 7.32
N LEU A 81 4.82 16.93 7.96
CA LEU A 81 3.70 17.71 7.45
C LEU A 81 3.51 19.06 8.17
N THR A 82 4.42 19.48 9.05
CA THR A 82 4.41 20.85 9.61
C THR A 82 4.42 21.94 8.53
N PRO A 83 5.05 21.78 7.33
CA PRO A 83 4.91 22.74 6.27
C PRO A 83 3.48 22.95 5.73
N ASN A 84 2.55 22.03 6.01
CA ASN A 84 1.12 22.26 5.72
C ASN A 84 0.57 23.50 6.44
N ILE A 85 1.12 23.82 7.58
CA ILE A 85 0.69 24.95 8.43
C ILE A 85 1.54 26.19 8.14
N ILE A 86 2.87 26.00 8.02
CA ILE A 86 3.83 27.11 7.93
C ILE A 86 3.91 27.67 6.51
N LEU A 87 3.86 26.81 5.48
CA LEU A 87 4.10 27.20 4.09
C LEU A 87 2.80 27.21 3.27
N TYR A 88 2.18 26.05 3.07
CA TYR A 88 1.03 25.91 2.19
C TYR A 88 0.18 24.69 2.55
N LYS A 89 -1.13 24.86 2.68
CA LYS A 89 -2.07 23.82 3.15
C LYS A 89 -2.05 22.50 2.38
N ASP A 90 -1.67 22.50 1.10
CA ASP A 90 -1.61 21.32 0.24
C ASP A 90 -0.17 20.81 0.04
N TYR A 91 0.81 21.27 0.85
CA TYR A 91 2.19 20.83 0.78
C TYR A 91 2.33 19.30 0.83
N GLY A 92 1.62 18.64 1.75
CA GLY A 92 1.66 17.18 1.87
C GLY A 92 1.13 16.47 0.62
N LYS A 93 0.09 16.99 -0.04
CA LYS A 93 -0.41 16.44 -1.31
C LYS A 93 0.63 16.55 -2.43
N ILE A 94 1.34 17.68 -2.49
CA ILE A 94 2.44 17.89 -3.44
C ILE A 94 3.59 16.94 -3.13
N LEU A 95 3.97 16.79 -1.85
CA LEU A 95 5.00 15.87 -1.40
C LEU A 95 4.69 14.42 -1.79
N PHE A 96 3.47 13.93 -1.52
CA PHE A 96 3.04 12.59 -1.89
C PHE A 96 3.01 12.39 -3.41
N SER A 97 2.65 13.42 -4.16
CA SER A 97 2.71 13.41 -5.63
C SER A 97 4.14 13.30 -6.17
N ILE A 98 5.10 13.98 -5.56
CA ILE A 98 6.53 13.85 -5.90
C ILE A 98 7.02 12.44 -5.59
N ILE A 99 6.63 11.88 -4.44
CA ILE A 99 6.97 10.52 -4.04
C ILE A 99 6.46 9.49 -5.04
N ASP A 100 5.26 9.66 -5.60
CA ASP A 100 4.75 8.79 -6.67
C ASP A 100 5.63 8.80 -7.92
N ILE A 101 6.18 9.96 -8.28
CA ILE A 101 7.14 10.06 -9.39
C ILE A 101 8.44 9.31 -9.06
N LEU A 102 8.93 9.44 -7.83
CA LEU A 102 10.13 8.72 -7.37
C LEU A 102 9.91 7.20 -7.40
N ILE A 103 8.72 6.72 -7.04
CA ILE A 103 8.35 5.30 -7.14
C ILE A 103 8.43 4.83 -8.60
N ALA A 104 7.91 5.61 -9.57
CA ALA A 104 8.01 5.26 -10.98
C ALA A 104 9.46 5.16 -11.48
N ILE A 105 10.32 6.08 -11.02
CA ILE A 105 11.75 6.05 -11.32
C ILE A 105 12.40 4.79 -10.74
N LEU A 106 12.09 4.42 -9.50
CA LEU A 106 12.58 3.20 -8.87
C LEU A 106 12.10 1.95 -9.60
N ILE A 107 10.81 1.86 -9.98
CA ILE A 107 10.27 0.75 -10.77
C ILE A 107 11.07 0.58 -12.08
N LYS A 108 11.27 1.66 -12.82
CA LYS A 108 12.07 1.63 -14.05
C LYS A 108 13.50 1.14 -13.81
N ASN A 109 14.15 1.63 -12.74
CA ASN A 109 15.52 1.27 -12.40
C ASN A 109 15.65 -0.20 -11.97
N ILE A 110 14.71 -0.71 -11.18
CA ILE A 110 14.65 -2.12 -10.80
C ILE A 110 14.51 -3.02 -12.03
N LEU A 111 13.57 -2.70 -12.92
CA LEU A 111 13.37 -3.44 -14.17
C LEU A 111 14.56 -3.37 -15.13
N ALA A 112 15.28 -2.23 -15.13
CA ALA A 112 16.54 -2.11 -15.89
C ALA A 112 17.61 -3.09 -15.40
N ARG A 113 17.74 -3.27 -14.08
CA ARG A 113 18.65 -4.27 -13.50
C ARG A 113 18.24 -5.70 -13.77
N GLN A 114 16.93 -5.97 -13.88
CA GLN A 114 16.39 -7.26 -14.28
C GLN A 114 16.56 -7.55 -15.78
N LYS A 115 17.27 -6.68 -16.53
CA LYS A 115 17.50 -6.80 -17.99
C LYS A 115 16.22 -6.87 -18.82
N CYS A 116 15.14 -6.27 -18.35
CA CYS A 116 13.90 -6.18 -19.13
C CYS A 116 14.08 -5.28 -20.36
N ASN A 117 13.30 -5.56 -21.41
CA ASN A 117 13.24 -4.73 -22.61
C ASN A 117 12.89 -3.28 -22.28
N GLU A 118 13.53 -2.32 -22.98
CA GLU A 118 13.32 -0.88 -22.76
C GLU A 118 11.85 -0.48 -22.85
N THR A 119 11.13 -0.95 -23.85
CA THR A 119 9.71 -0.67 -24.04
C THR A 119 8.88 -1.15 -22.85
N LEU A 120 9.15 -2.36 -22.35
CA LEU A 120 8.40 -2.95 -21.25
C LEU A 120 8.68 -2.24 -19.93
N LYS A 121 9.94 -1.84 -19.66
CA LYS A 121 10.28 -1.01 -18.49
C LYS A 121 9.50 0.31 -18.47
N HIS A 122 9.45 0.96 -19.63
CA HIS A 122 8.68 2.20 -19.77
C HIS A 122 7.20 1.96 -19.50
N LEU A 123 6.58 0.98 -20.15
CA LEU A 123 5.17 0.66 -19.97
C LEU A 123 4.83 0.35 -18.50
N CYS A 124 5.66 -0.42 -17.81
CA CYS A 124 5.46 -0.74 -16.40
C CYS A 124 5.54 0.50 -15.50
N ALA A 125 6.49 1.41 -15.75
CA ALA A 125 6.58 2.65 -15.00
C ALA A 125 5.41 3.62 -15.32
N LEU A 126 4.95 3.67 -16.59
CA LEU A 126 3.79 4.44 -17.00
C LEU A 126 2.49 3.88 -16.41
N LEU A 127 2.38 2.56 -16.25
CA LEU A 127 1.24 1.94 -15.57
C LEU A 127 1.10 2.45 -14.13
N TRP A 128 2.21 2.67 -13.41
CA TRP A 128 2.17 3.30 -12.10
C TRP A 128 1.83 4.79 -12.19
N LEU A 129 2.50 5.55 -13.07
CA LEU A 129 2.34 7.00 -13.18
C LEU A 129 0.92 7.45 -13.50
N TYR A 130 0.24 6.71 -14.38
CA TYR A 130 -1.08 7.06 -14.90
C TYR A 130 -2.21 6.17 -14.36
N ASN A 131 -1.94 5.31 -13.39
CA ASN A 131 -2.99 4.56 -12.73
C ASN A 131 -3.96 5.52 -12.01
N PRO A 132 -5.27 5.48 -12.30
CA PRO A 132 -6.24 6.37 -11.68
C PRO A 132 -6.23 6.30 -10.14
N LEU A 133 -6.03 5.11 -9.57
CA LEU A 133 -5.96 4.95 -8.11
C LEU A 133 -4.73 5.64 -7.52
N THR A 134 -3.55 5.54 -8.18
CA THR A 134 -2.35 6.23 -7.69
C THR A 134 -2.50 7.74 -7.77
N LEU A 135 -3.09 8.25 -8.87
CA LEU A 135 -3.37 9.67 -9.03
C LEU A 135 -4.29 10.19 -7.92
N VAL A 136 -5.37 9.46 -7.64
CA VAL A 136 -6.37 9.90 -6.65
C VAL A 136 -5.84 9.80 -5.23
N ILE A 137 -5.13 8.72 -4.87
CA ILE A 137 -4.66 8.49 -3.49
C ILE A 137 -3.69 9.61 -3.06
N SER A 138 -2.67 9.93 -3.87
CA SER A 138 -1.70 10.96 -3.53
C SER A 138 -2.31 12.37 -3.52
N THR A 139 -3.15 12.69 -4.50
CA THR A 139 -3.76 14.02 -4.61
C THR A 139 -4.88 14.27 -3.60
N ARG A 140 -5.47 13.22 -3.04
CA ARG A 140 -6.35 13.30 -1.88
C ARG A 140 -5.60 13.56 -0.56
N GLY A 141 -4.27 13.39 -0.56
CA GLY A 141 -3.42 13.61 0.62
C GLY A 141 -3.24 12.36 1.49
N ASN A 142 -3.34 11.15 0.92
CA ASN A 142 -3.06 9.94 1.66
C ASN A 142 -1.56 9.63 1.70
N ALA A 143 -1.02 9.32 2.87
CA ALA A 143 0.41 9.09 3.10
C ALA A 143 0.91 7.70 2.65
N ASP A 144 0.06 6.87 2.04
CA ASP A 144 0.46 5.52 1.58
C ASP A 144 1.51 5.57 0.46
N SER A 145 1.58 6.66 -0.32
CA SER A 145 2.69 6.88 -1.27
C SER A 145 4.06 6.80 -0.58
N LEU A 146 4.19 7.40 0.61
CA LEU A 146 5.44 7.36 1.37
C LEU A 146 5.74 5.95 1.90
N ALA A 147 4.74 5.23 2.41
CA ALA A 147 4.92 3.86 2.87
C ALA A 147 5.35 2.93 1.73
N VAL A 148 4.71 3.03 0.57
CA VAL A 148 5.06 2.28 -0.64
C VAL A 148 6.48 2.63 -1.13
N TYR A 149 6.85 3.91 -1.13
CA TYR A 149 8.21 4.33 -1.51
C TYR A 149 9.26 3.64 -0.64
N LEU A 150 9.04 3.60 0.68
CA LEU A 150 9.95 2.93 1.62
C LEU A 150 10.06 1.42 1.34
N VAL A 151 8.98 0.76 0.94
CA VAL A 151 9.01 -0.65 0.53
C VAL A 151 9.78 -0.86 -0.77
N ILE A 152 9.51 -0.04 -1.80
CA ILE A 152 10.15 -0.20 -3.11
C ILE A 152 11.65 0.13 -3.05
N ILE A 153 12.07 1.17 -2.29
CA ILE A 153 13.49 1.47 -2.11
C ILE A 153 14.21 0.38 -1.30
N THR A 154 13.54 -0.23 -0.31
CA THR A 154 14.07 -1.39 0.41
C THR A 154 14.36 -2.54 -0.54
N LEU A 155 13.40 -2.88 -1.40
CA LEU A 155 13.56 -3.92 -2.41
C LEU A 155 14.70 -3.59 -3.37
N ASP A 156 14.78 -2.35 -3.82
CA ASP A 156 15.84 -1.86 -4.72
C ASP A 156 17.24 -2.02 -4.12
N LEU A 157 17.40 -1.60 -2.87
CA LEU A 157 18.66 -1.71 -2.13
C LEU A 157 19.05 -3.17 -1.89
N LEU A 158 18.08 -4.03 -1.61
CA LEU A 158 18.31 -5.45 -1.40
C LEU A 158 18.77 -6.14 -2.70
N GLN A 159 18.19 -5.76 -3.85
CA GLN A 159 18.63 -6.24 -5.16
C GLN A 159 20.05 -5.76 -5.52
N GLN A 160 20.47 -4.58 -5.00
CA GLN A 160 21.83 -4.05 -5.15
C GLN A 160 22.84 -4.64 -4.15
N ASP A 161 22.48 -5.63 -3.34
CA ASP A 161 23.28 -6.21 -2.26
C ASP A 161 23.69 -5.20 -1.15
N LYS A 162 23.02 -4.06 -1.07
CA LYS A 162 23.19 -3.05 -0.01
C LYS A 162 22.39 -3.42 1.23
N VAL A 163 22.72 -4.56 1.84
CA VAL A 163 21.91 -5.21 2.87
C VAL A 163 21.71 -4.34 4.12
N ILE A 164 22.72 -3.59 4.55
CA ILE A 164 22.61 -2.67 5.72
C ILE A 164 21.54 -1.61 5.45
N LEU A 165 21.65 -0.91 4.31
CA LEU A 165 20.69 0.13 3.95
C LEU A 165 19.29 -0.44 3.75
N ALA A 166 19.16 -1.60 3.10
CA ALA A 166 17.89 -2.28 2.95
C ALA A 166 17.24 -2.58 4.30
N GLY A 167 18.00 -3.08 5.28
CA GLY A 167 17.50 -3.32 6.63
C GLY A 167 17.06 -2.04 7.33
N LEU A 168 17.86 -0.96 7.26
CA LEU A 168 17.50 0.33 7.85
C LEU A 168 16.19 0.87 7.25
N PHE A 169 16.06 0.90 5.92
CA PHE A 169 14.85 1.35 5.25
C PHE A 169 13.65 0.45 5.54
N HIS A 170 13.87 -0.86 5.69
CA HIS A 170 12.80 -1.78 6.08
C HIS A 170 12.27 -1.48 7.48
N GLY A 171 13.15 -1.27 8.47
CA GLY A 171 12.74 -0.89 9.83
C GLY A 171 12.00 0.46 9.87
N ILE A 172 12.47 1.46 9.10
CA ILE A 172 11.76 2.74 8.93
C ILE A 172 10.36 2.49 8.31
N SER A 173 10.27 1.63 7.29
CA SER A 173 9.02 1.29 6.63
C SER A 173 8.00 0.66 7.59
N VAL A 174 8.44 -0.30 8.41
CA VAL A 174 7.61 -0.95 9.45
C VAL A 174 7.18 0.04 10.53
N HIS A 175 8.07 0.95 10.95
CA HIS A 175 7.73 2.00 11.90
C HIS A 175 6.68 2.98 11.35
N PHE A 176 6.75 3.27 10.07
CA PHE A 176 5.83 4.21 9.41
C PHE A 176 4.43 3.61 9.20
N ARG A 177 4.37 2.34 8.81
CA ARG A 177 3.15 1.52 8.62
C ARG A 177 3.48 0.08 8.99
N LEU A 178 2.60 -0.62 9.68
CA LEU A 178 2.85 -2.00 10.12
C LEU A 178 2.86 -3.01 8.97
N TYR A 179 2.15 -2.74 7.85
CA TYR A 179 2.01 -3.73 6.79
C TYR A 179 3.33 -4.22 6.16
N PRO A 180 4.42 -3.42 6.03
CA PRO A 180 5.67 -3.92 5.47
C PRO A 180 6.31 -5.06 6.27
N LEU A 181 5.90 -5.26 7.53
CA LEU A 181 6.37 -6.37 8.37
C LEU A 181 6.16 -7.74 7.68
N MET A 182 5.10 -7.90 6.88
CA MET A 182 4.84 -9.13 6.13
C MET A 182 5.98 -9.48 5.15
N PHE A 183 6.71 -8.48 4.64
CA PHE A 183 7.83 -8.69 3.71
C PHE A 183 9.14 -9.10 4.39
N SER A 184 9.22 -9.07 5.71
CA SER A 184 10.44 -9.41 6.45
C SER A 184 10.92 -10.82 6.17
N LEU A 185 10.00 -11.80 6.18
CA LEU A 185 10.36 -13.19 5.97
C LEU A 185 10.85 -13.48 4.54
N PRO A 186 10.16 -13.08 3.44
CA PRO A 186 10.68 -13.31 2.11
C PRO A 186 12.00 -12.56 1.84
N MET A 187 12.18 -11.35 2.37
CA MET A 187 13.45 -10.63 2.28
C MET A 187 14.56 -11.38 2.98
N PHE A 188 14.30 -11.90 4.19
CA PHE A 188 15.26 -12.70 4.94
C PHE A 188 15.64 -13.99 4.20
N LEU A 189 14.64 -14.73 3.69
CA LEU A 189 14.85 -15.98 2.95
C LEU A 189 15.55 -15.76 1.61
N SER A 190 15.33 -14.62 0.95
CA SER A 190 15.97 -14.29 -0.34
C SER A 190 17.50 -14.14 -0.26
N LEU A 191 18.02 -13.90 0.93
CA LEU A 191 19.46 -13.82 1.21
C LEU A 191 20.08 -15.17 1.58
N CYS A 192 19.28 -16.24 1.67
CA CYS A 192 19.76 -17.58 2.00
C CYS A 192 20.63 -18.11 0.86
N LYS A 193 21.82 -18.66 1.17
CA LYS A 193 22.70 -19.26 0.17
C LYS A 193 22.45 -20.77 0.04
N ASN A 194 23.16 -21.59 0.79
CA ASN A 194 23.13 -23.05 0.64
C ASN A 194 22.44 -23.79 1.79
N ASN A 195 22.28 -23.18 2.94
CA ASN A 195 21.67 -23.79 4.11
C ASN A 195 20.54 -22.93 4.62
N ARG A 196 19.30 -23.43 4.54
CA ARG A 196 18.10 -22.71 4.98
C ARG A 196 17.88 -22.74 6.49
N PHE A 197 18.60 -23.60 7.21
CA PHE A 197 18.43 -23.77 8.65
C PHE A 197 19.29 -22.84 9.49
N LEU A 198 20.47 -22.43 8.99
CA LEU A 198 21.36 -21.53 9.71
C LEU A 198 21.45 -20.17 8.99
N PRO A 199 21.11 -19.07 9.66
CA PRO A 199 21.22 -17.75 9.09
C PRO A 199 22.67 -17.40 8.73
N ASN A 200 22.87 -16.88 7.52
CA ASN A 200 24.17 -16.39 7.08
C ASN A 200 24.41 -14.94 7.51
N LYS A 201 25.65 -14.42 7.32
CA LYS A 201 26.03 -13.07 7.70
C LYS A 201 25.08 -11.99 7.16
N ASN A 202 24.65 -12.08 5.91
CA ASN A 202 23.77 -11.08 5.29
C ASN A 202 22.36 -11.09 5.90
N GLN A 203 21.85 -12.26 6.27
CA GLN A 203 20.56 -12.38 6.96
C GLN A 203 20.62 -11.74 8.36
N TRP A 204 21.70 -11.97 9.10
CA TRP A 204 21.92 -11.29 10.39
C TRP A 204 22.04 -9.77 10.22
N ILE A 205 22.79 -9.29 9.22
CA ILE A 205 22.94 -7.85 8.93
C ILE A 205 21.57 -7.24 8.62
N LEU A 206 20.75 -7.88 7.76
CA LEU A 206 19.41 -7.38 7.43
C LEU A 206 18.54 -7.27 8.69
N MET A 207 18.51 -8.32 9.51
CA MET A 207 17.70 -8.35 10.72
C MET A 207 18.16 -7.29 11.74
N LEU A 208 19.47 -7.22 12.01
CA LEU A 208 20.01 -6.30 13.01
C LEU A 208 19.86 -4.83 12.57
N SER A 209 20.10 -4.49 11.29
CA SER A 209 19.89 -3.14 10.78
C SER A 209 18.41 -2.73 10.75
N CYS A 210 17.51 -3.66 10.45
CA CYS A 210 16.08 -3.43 10.56
C CYS A 210 15.65 -3.19 12.02
N ALA A 211 16.08 -4.06 12.92
CA ALA A 211 15.81 -3.92 14.35
C ALA A 211 16.36 -2.60 14.90
N PHE A 212 17.59 -2.23 14.51
CA PHE A 212 18.22 -0.99 14.94
C PHE A 212 17.39 0.25 14.56
N SER A 213 16.99 0.40 13.30
CA SER A 213 16.19 1.56 12.88
C SER A 213 14.80 1.56 13.52
N LEU A 214 14.13 0.40 13.56
CA LEU A 214 12.80 0.28 14.16
C LEU A 214 12.82 0.61 15.66
N VAL A 215 13.76 0.03 16.41
CA VAL A 215 13.90 0.25 17.86
C VAL A 215 14.29 1.70 18.15
N THR A 216 15.25 2.26 17.41
CA THR A 216 15.67 3.66 17.61
C THR A 216 14.50 4.63 17.41
N LEU A 217 13.75 4.49 16.32
CA LEU A 217 12.58 5.34 16.07
C LEU A 217 11.49 5.15 17.12
N THR A 218 11.26 3.90 17.55
CA THR A 218 10.26 3.60 18.59
C THR A 218 10.67 4.17 19.95
N ILE A 219 11.95 4.03 20.34
CA ILE A 219 12.45 4.63 21.60
C ILE A 219 12.36 6.16 21.53
N THR A 220 12.73 6.77 20.40
CA THR A 220 12.62 8.23 20.23
C THR A 220 11.16 8.68 20.35
N GLY A 221 10.23 8.00 19.67
CA GLY A 221 8.80 8.32 19.78
C GLY A 221 8.24 8.13 21.19
N TYR A 222 8.69 7.06 21.88
CA TYR A 222 8.29 6.81 23.26
C TYR A 222 8.84 7.85 24.23
N TYR A 223 10.10 8.25 24.06
CA TYR A 223 10.72 9.30 24.89
C TYR A 223 9.99 10.64 24.76
N LEU A 224 9.56 10.98 23.54
CA LEU A 224 8.89 12.26 23.27
C LEU A 224 7.41 12.27 23.67
N TYR A 225 6.69 11.16 23.50
CA TYR A 225 5.23 11.13 23.59
C TYR A 225 4.67 10.03 24.52
N GLY A 226 5.55 9.27 25.16
CA GLY A 226 5.19 8.26 26.16
C GLY A 226 4.37 7.09 25.62
N PHE A 227 3.64 6.43 26.52
CA PHE A 227 2.84 5.24 26.19
C PHE A 227 1.72 5.54 25.19
N LYS A 228 1.18 6.78 25.15
CA LYS A 228 0.13 7.18 24.20
C LYS A 228 0.59 6.95 22.75
N PHE A 229 1.86 7.24 22.42
CA PHE A 229 2.43 6.92 21.13
C PHE A 229 2.38 5.41 20.81
N LEU A 230 2.85 4.54 21.71
CA LEU A 230 2.84 3.10 21.48
C LEU A 230 1.44 2.56 21.26
N TYR A 231 0.50 3.02 22.10
CA TYR A 231 -0.89 2.58 21.98
C TYR A 231 -1.49 3.02 20.64
N GLU A 232 -1.42 4.31 20.31
CA GLU A 232 -2.08 4.88 19.15
C GLU A 232 -1.44 4.46 17.81
N SER A 233 -0.11 4.39 17.75
CA SER A 233 0.59 4.07 16.50
C SER A 233 0.71 2.57 16.21
N PHE A 234 0.68 1.71 17.24
CA PHE A 234 0.91 0.27 17.05
C PHE A 234 -0.19 -0.61 17.65
N LEU A 235 -0.46 -0.50 18.96
CA LEU A 235 -1.36 -1.43 19.64
C LEU A 235 -2.81 -1.29 19.17
N TYR A 236 -3.26 -0.08 18.89
CA TYR A 236 -4.60 0.19 18.37
C TYR A 236 -4.90 -0.62 17.10
N HIS A 237 -3.93 -0.70 16.17
CA HIS A 237 -4.11 -1.41 14.90
C HIS A 237 -4.29 -2.93 15.08
N LEU A 238 -3.75 -3.51 16.15
CA LEU A 238 -3.91 -4.94 16.48
C LEU A 238 -5.29 -5.25 17.09
N MET A 239 -5.97 -4.23 17.63
CA MET A 239 -7.25 -4.37 18.32
C MET A 239 -8.42 -3.77 17.52
N ARG A 240 -8.12 -3.11 16.40
CA ARG A 240 -9.09 -2.37 15.59
C ARG A 240 -10.18 -3.29 15.03
N LYS A 241 -11.43 -2.85 15.20
CA LYS A 241 -12.61 -3.42 14.55
C LYS A 241 -13.26 -2.33 13.70
N ASP A 242 -13.28 -2.49 12.38
CA ASP A 242 -14.00 -1.58 11.51
C ASP A 242 -15.32 -2.21 11.07
N VAL A 243 -16.39 -1.65 11.56
CA VAL A 243 -17.77 -2.07 11.27
C VAL A 243 -18.43 -1.21 10.19
N ARG A 244 -17.69 -0.31 9.53
CA ARG A 244 -18.14 0.55 8.44
C ARG A 244 -17.07 0.66 7.37
N HIS A 245 -17.48 0.91 6.12
CA HIS A 245 -16.56 1.12 4.98
C HIS A 245 -15.48 0.03 4.79
N ASN A 246 -15.85 -1.23 5.04
CA ASN A 246 -14.94 -2.34 5.07
C ASN A 246 -15.28 -3.37 3.99
N PHE A 247 -14.40 -3.53 2.98
CA PHE A 247 -14.51 -4.51 1.89
C PHE A 247 -14.24 -5.96 2.32
N SER A 248 -13.81 -6.18 3.57
CA SER A 248 -13.38 -7.49 4.04
C SER A 248 -14.51 -8.52 4.02
N VAL A 249 -14.15 -9.75 3.67
CA VAL A 249 -15.03 -10.93 3.82
C VAL A 249 -15.50 -11.11 5.27
N TYR A 250 -14.71 -10.65 6.23
CA TYR A 250 -15.01 -10.74 7.66
C TYR A 250 -15.92 -9.61 8.20
N PHE A 251 -16.23 -8.61 7.35
CA PHE A 251 -17.01 -7.43 7.74
C PHE A 251 -18.26 -7.75 8.54
N TYR A 252 -19.09 -8.68 8.03
CA TYR A 252 -20.38 -9.00 8.66
C TYR A 252 -20.22 -9.69 10.02
N MET A 253 -19.25 -10.58 10.15
CA MET A 253 -18.90 -11.21 11.41
C MET A 253 -18.41 -10.17 12.46
N LEU A 254 -17.57 -9.22 12.03
CA LEU A 254 -17.10 -8.14 12.89
C LEU A 254 -18.23 -7.19 13.30
N TYR A 255 -19.16 -6.93 12.40
CA TYR A 255 -20.35 -6.12 12.67
C TYR A 255 -21.25 -6.78 13.72
N LEU A 256 -21.56 -8.06 13.58
CA LEU A 256 -22.38 -8.81 14.54
C LEU A 256 -21.73 -8.91 15.93
N SER A 257 -20.40 -8.95 15.99
CA SER A 257 -19.63 -9.03 17.24
C SER A 257 -19.06 -7.67 17.70
N ALA A 258 -19.60 -6.55 17.21
CA ALA A 258 -19.03 -5.21 17.45
C ALA A 258 -18.94 -4.87 18.95
N ASN A 259 -19.97 -5.22 19.71
CA ASN A 259 -20.09 -4.91 21.15
C ASN A 259 -19.53 -6.03 22.07
N GLN A 260 -18.99 -7.10 21.50
CA GLN A 260 -18.42 -8.22 22.26
C GLN A 260 -16.90 -8.19 22.19
N PRO A 261 -16.19 -8.66 23.24
CA PRO A 261 -14.75 -8.91 23.13
C PRO A 261 -14.51 -9.92 22.00
N GLN A 262 -13.41 -9.75 21.27
CA GLN A 262 -13.06 -10.72 20.22
C GLN A 262 -12.77 -12.09 20.84
N ASP A 263 -13.54 -13.09 20.43
CA ASP A 263 -13.29 -14.47 20.80
C ASP A 263 -11.97 -14.98 20.14
N ILE A 264 -11.29 -15.90 20.82
CA ILE A 264 -10.08 -16.57 20.31
C ILE A 264 -10.36 -17.23 18.96
N ILE A 265 -11.53 -17.85 18.81
CA ILE A 265 -11.95 -18.49 17.55
C ILE A 265 -12.03 -17.48 16.41
N GLN A 266 -12.62 -16.30 16.64
CA GLN A 266 -12.69 -15.24 15.64
C GLN A 266 -11.30 -14.79 15.21
N LYS A 267 -10.36 -14.61 16.15
CA LYS A 267 -8.96 -14.27 15.86
C LYS A 267 -8.27 -15.35 15.03
N LEU A 268 -8.47 -16.61 15.38
CA LEU A 268 -7.90 -17.74 14.63
C LEU A 268 -8.45 -17.79 13.20
N VAL A 269 -9.77 -17.69 13.02
CA VAL A 269 -10.41 -17.73 11.70
C VAL A 269 -9.94 -16.58 10.79
N THR A 270 -9.73 -15.39 11.34
CA THR A 270 -9.29 -14.23 10.56
C THR A 270 -7.79 -14.21 10.27
N PHE A 271 -6.97 -14.73 11.17
CA PHE A 271 -5.52 -14.57 11.08
C PHE A 271 -4.78 -15.82 10.56
N LEU A 272 -5.24 -17.01 10.91
CA LEU A 272 -4.54 -18.26 10.57
C LEU A 272 -4.45 -18.52 9.05
N PRO A 273 -5.51 -18.37 8.24
CA PRO A 273 -5.42 -18.55 6.80
C PRO A 273 -4.39 -17.60 6.15
N GLN A 274 -4.41 -16.34 6.56
CA GLN A 274 -3.46 -15.33 6.10
C GLN A 274 -2.02 -15.72 6.46
N LEU A 275 -1.77 -16.09 7.71
CA LEU A 275 -0.44 -16.47 8.19
C LEU A 275 0.11 -17.68 7.43
N LEU A 276 -0.69 -18.73 7.25
CA LEU A 276 -0.28 -19.93 6.52
C LEU A 276 0.09 -19.60 5.06
N LEU A 277 -0.69 -18.77 4.37
CA LEU A 277 -0.42 -18.35 3.00
C LEU A 277 0.84 -17.47 2.91
N LEU A 278 1.07 -16.60 3.89
CA LEU A 278 2.29 -15.78 3.96
C LEU A 278 3.55 -16.64 4.17
N LEU A 279 3.49 -17.63 5.07
CA LEU A 279 4.60 -18.54 5.32
C LEU A 279 4.91 -19.41 4.10
N THR A 280 3.89 -20.02 3.50
CA THR A 280 4.06 -20.88 2.33
C THR A 280 4.58 -20.10 1.11
N SER A 281 4.04 -18.91 0.84
CA SER A 281 4.52 -18.06 -0.26
C SER A 281 5.96 -17.59 -0.05
N SER A 282 6.34 -17.24 1.18
CA SER A 282 7.71 -16.85 1.52
C SER A 282 8.70 -17.99 1.28
N TYR A 283 8.32 -19.21 1.64
CA TYR A 283 9.17 -20.36 1.44
C TYR A 283 9.31 -20.75 -0.02
N TYR A 284 8.19 -20.77 -0.79
CA TYR A 284 8.17 -21.20 -2.19
C TYR A 284 8.90 -20.22 -3.10
N TYR A 285 8.76 -18.91 -2.88
CA TYR A 285 9.40 -17.85 -3.67
C TYR A 285 10.62 -17.25 -2.98
N SER A 286 11.39 -18.05 -2.25
CA SER A 286 12.54 -17.60 -1.44
C SER A 286 13.77 -17.15 -2.25
N GLU A 287 13.80 -17.32 -3.58
CA GLU A 287 14.92 -16.90 -4.41
C GLU A 287 14.96 -15.38 -4.57
N LYS A 288 16.17 -14.80 -4.61
CA LYS A 288 16.38 -13.36 -4.76
C LYS A 288 15.76 -12.81 -6.06
N SER A 289 15.80 -13.57 -7.14
CA SER A 289 15.19 -13.24 -8.43
C SER A 289 13.66 -13.15 -8.36
N LYS A 290 13.04 -13.95 -7.50
CA LYS A 290 11.59 -14.03 -7.30
C LYS A 290 11.07 -13.12 -6.19
N LEU A 291 11.95 -12.40 -5.48
CA LEU A 291 11.56 -11.56 -4.34
C LEU A 291 10.48 -10.52 -4.67
N PRO A 292 10.53 -9.78 -5.80
CA PRO A 292 9.44 -8.85 -6.14
C PRO A 292 8.09 -9.54 -6.24
N PHE A 293 8.07 -10.76 -6.81
CA PHE A 293 6.85 -11.55 -6.94
C PHE A 293 6.37 -12.11 -5.60
N ALA A 294 7.28 -12.58 -4.75
CA ALA A 294 6.94 -13.00 -3.38
C ALA A 294 6.27 -11.85 -2.60
N MET A 295 6.85 -10.65 -2.65
CA MET A 295 6.28 -9.47 -2.00
C MET A 295 4.92 -9.08 -2.60
N PHE A 296 4.77 -9.16 -3.91
CA PHE A 296 3.49 -8.88 -4.59
C PHE A 296 2.38 -9.84 -4.15
N ILE A 297 2.66 -11.16 -4.14
CA ILE A 297 1.71 -12.17 -3.66
C ILE A 297 1.34 -11.92 -2.20
N GLN A 298 2.32 -11.63 -1.34
CA GLN A 298 2.08 -11.34 0.05
C GLN A 298 1.21 -10.10 0.26
N ALA A 299 1.40 -9.06 -0.54
CA ALA A 299 0.56 -7.88 -0.49
C ALA A 299 -0.90 -8.22 -0.86
N ILE A 300 -1.13 -9.02 -1.92
CA ILE A 300 -2.48 -9.47 -2.29
C ILE A 300 -3.09 -10.35 -1.20
N ILE A 301 -2.34 -11.32 -0.68
CA ILE A 301 -2.82 -12.21 0.41
C ILE A 301 -3.22 -11.35 1.61
N THR A 302 -2.35 -10.43 2.03
CA THR A 302 -2.63 -9.57 3.18
C THR A 302 -3.89 -8.74 2.97
N VAL A 303 -4.05 -8.11 1.82
CA VAL A 303 -5.25 -7.30 1.54
C VAL A 303 -6.50 -8.17 1.46
N THR A 304 -6.43 -9.33 0.79
CA THR A 304 -7.58 -10.22 0.58
C THR A 304 -8.10 -10.86 1.87
N TYR A 305 -7.18 -11.25 2.76
CA TYR A 305 -7.52 -11.94 4.02
C TYR A 305 -7.47 -11.03 5.25
N ASN A 306 -7.37 -9.70 5.06
CA ASN A 306 -7.37 -8.77 6.19
C ASN A 306 -8.78 -8.61 6.78
N PRO A 307 -8.92 -8.57 8.11
CA PRO A 307 -10.19 -8.22 8.76
C PRO A 307 -10.70 -6.81 8.41
N VAL A 308 -9.82 -5.90 8.06
CA VAL A 308 -10.14 -4.53 7.66
C VAL A 308 -9.53 -4.25 6.29
N VAL A 309 -10.37 -3.98 5.30
CA VAL A 309 -9.94 -3.68 3.92
C VAL A 309 -10.56 -2.37 3.47
N THR A 310 -9.72 -1.42 3.14
CA THR A 310 -10.09 -0.14 2.54
C THR A 310 -9.41 0.01 1.17
N SER A 311 -9.96 0.85 0.30
CA SER A 311 -9.45 1.02 -1.08
C SER A 311 -7.98 1.48 -1.13
N GLN A 312 -7.50 2.19 -0.12
CA GLN A 312 -6.10 2.60 -0.02
C GLN A 312 -5.13 1.41 0.11
N TYR A 313 -5.56 0.26 0.64
CA TYR A 313 -4.71 -0.93 0.76
C TYR A 313 -4.38 -1.57 -0.59
N PHE A 314 -5.16 -1.31 -1.64
CA PHE A 314 -4.84 -1.75 -3.00
C PHE A 314 -3.52 -1.17 -3.50
N PHE A 315 -3.11 -0.04 -2.94
CA PHE A 315 -1.84 0.60 -3.25
C PHE A 315 -0.63 -0.31 -2.97
N TRP A 316 -0.73 -1.16 -1.94
CA TRP A 316 0.35 -2.04 -1.53
C TRP A 316 0.73 -3.07 -2.59
N PHE A 317 -0.24 -3.72 -3.22
CA PHE A 317 0.06 -4.67 -4.30
C PHE A 317 0.16 -3.99 -5.67
N LEU A 318 -0.57 -2.91 -5.92
CA LEU A 318 -0.48 -2.18 -7.19
C LEU A 318 0.91 -1.57 -7.42
N SER A 319 1.65 -1.25 -6.38
CA SER A 319 3.02 -0.74 -6.48
C SER A 319 4.03 -1.82 -6.90
N LEU A 320 3.78 -3.06 -6.53
CA LEU A 320 4.65 -4.21 -6.83
C LEU A 320 4.27 -4.89 -8.15
N LEU A 321 3.02 -4.76 -8.59
CA LEU A 321 2.53 -5.34 -9.85
C LEU A 321 3.41 -5.01 -11.06
N PRO A 322 3.82 -3.74 -11.31
CA PRO A 322 4.66 -3.39 -12.45
C PRO A 322 5.99 -4.15 -12.49
N LEU A 323 6.55 -4.52 -11.33
CA LEU A 323 7.79 -5.27 -11.22
C LEU A 323 7.63 -6.75 -11.59
N CYS A 324 6.40 -7.26 -11.55
CA CYS A 324 6.07 -8.66 -11.81
C CYS A 324 5.58 -8.88 -13.24
N LEU A 325 5.00 -7.87 -13.89
CA LEU A 325 4.39 -7.96 -15.21
C LEU A 325 5.31 -8.58 -16.29
N PRO A 326 6.62 -8.29 -16.34
CA PRO A 326 7.50 -8.91 -17.33
C PRO A 326 7.52 -10.44 -17.31
N ASN A 327 7.27 -11.03 -16.15
CA ASN A 327 7.32 -12.47 -15.92
C ASN A 327 5.93 -13.14 -15.90
N ILE A 328 4.85 -12.37 -16.07
CA ILE A 328 3.48 -12.91 -16.12
C ILE A 328 3.09 -13.11 -17.59
N LYS A 329 2.95 -14.38 -18.00
CA LYS A 329 2.53 -14.76 -19.35
C LYS A 329 1.04 -15.09 -19.41
N MET A 330 0.23 -14.06 -19.48
CA MET A 330 -1.23 -14.18 -19.55
C MET A 330 -1.75 -13.56 -20.85
N SER A 331 -2.78 -14.17 -21.46
CA SER A 331 -3.41 -13.59 -22.65
C SER A 331 -4.10 -12.25 -22.31
N LEU A 332 -4.10 -11.33 -23.27
CA LEU A 332 -4.73 -10.02 -23.09
C LEU A 332 -6.22 -10.14 -22.70
N CYS A 333 -6.95 -11.06 -23.36
CA CYS A 333 -8.36 -11.32 -23.06
C CYS A 333 -8.55 -11.71 -21.57
N ARG A 334 -7.72 -12.66 -21.06
CA ARG A 334 -7.80 -13.09 -19.66
C ARG A 334 -7.46 -11.98 -18.69
N SER A 335 -6.40 -11.23 -18.98
CA SER A 335 -6.02 -10.07 -18.16
C SER A 335 -7.13 -9.02 -18.09
N THR A 336 -7.74 -8.72 -19.24
CA THR A 336 -8.87 -7.77 -19.31
C THR A 336 -10.08 -8.29 -18.53
N CYS A 337 -10.43 -9.57 -18.66
CA CYS A 337 -11.52 -10.17 -17.87
C CYS A 337 -11.26 -10.08 -16.37
N LEU A 338 -10.03 -10.33 -15.90
CA LEU A 338 -9.68 -10.22 -14.47
C LEU A 338 -9.79 -8.77 -13.98
N ILE A 339 -9.28 -7.80 -14.75
CA ILE A 339 -9.39 -6.38 -14.41
C ILE A 339 -10.84 -5.94 -14.38
N CYS A 340 -11.64 -6.29 -15.38
CA CYS A 340 -13.07 -5.95 -15.43
C CYS A 340 -13.83 -6.58 -14.26
N SER A 341 -13.58 -7.86 -13.92
CA SER A 341 -14.25 -8.50 -12.78
C SER A 341 -13.84 -7.86 -11.45
N TRP A 342 -12.58 -7.41 -11.31
CA TRP A 342 -12.11 -6.70 -10.12
C TRP A 342 -12.81 -5.34 -9.96
N ILE A 343 -12.88 -4.55 -11.03
CA ILE A 343 -13.60 -3.26 -11.03
C ILE A 343 -15.10 -3.47 -10.77
N LEU A 344 -15.70 -4.42 -11.44
CA LEU A 344 -17.15 -4.69 -11.32
C LEU A 344 -17.52 -5.14 -9.91
N SER A 345 -16.75 -6.03 -9.30
CA SER A 345 -17.02 -6.49 -7.93
C SER A 345 -16.93 -5.36 -6.89
N GLN A 346 -15.99 -4.41 -7.06
CA GLN A 346 -15.92 -3.20 -6.25
C GLN A 346 -17.12 -2.27 -6.50
N ALA A 347 -17.50 -2.06 -7.76
CA ALA A 347 -18.62 -1.21 -8.12
C ALA A 347 -19.93 -1.74 -7.51
N ILE A 348 -20.15 -3.06 -7.55
CA ILE A 348 -21.31 -3.72 -6.92
C ILE A 348 -21.28 -3.47 -5.40
N TRP A 349 -20.15 -3.68 -4.75
CA TRP A 349 -20.03 -3.45 -3.31
C TRP A 349 -20.29 -1.99 -2.94
N LEU A 350 -19.71 -1.03 -3.69
CA LEU A 350 -19.92 0.41 -3.48
C LEU A 350 -21.38 0.83 -3.69
N LEU A 351 -22.04 0.28 -4.69
CA LEU A 351 -23.46 0.55 -4.96
C LEU A 351 -24.34 0.12 -3.78
N ILE A 352 -24.10 -1.08 -3.25
CA ILE A 352 -24.85 -1.61 -2.10
C ILE A 352 -24.54 -0.82 -0.83
N ALA A 353 -23.28 -0.44 -0.61
CA ALA A 353 -22.89 0.42 0.49
C ALA A 353 -23.54 1.81 0.40
N TYR A 354 -23.61 2.39 -0.80
CA TYR A 354 -24.31 3.66 -1.05
C TYR A 354 -25.81 3.55 -0.71
N MET A 355 -26.48 2.47 -1.11
CA MET A 355 -27.88 2.25 -0.76
C MET A 355 -28.10 2.15 0.76
N LEU A 356 -27.15 1.52 1.49
CA LEU A 356 -27.22 1.40 2.93
C LEU A 356 -27.02 2.76 3.63
N GLU A 357 -25.99 3.49 3.25
CA GLU A 357 -25.54 4.67 3.99
C GLU A 357 -26.27 5.97 3.61
N PHE A 358 -26.58 6.13 2.32
CA PHE A 358 -27.18 7.38 1.81
C PHE A 358 -28.68 7.25 1.51
N GLN A 359 -29.18 6.03 1.24
CA GLN A 359 -30.59 5.80 0.94
C GLN A 359 -31.35 5.12 2.09
N SER A 360 -30.67 4.81 3.20
CA SER A 360 -31.24 4.15 4.38
C SER A 360 -31.91 2.79 4.08
N PHE A 361 -31.51 2.13 3.00
CA PHE A 361 -31.98 0.78 2.66
C PHE A 361 -31.29 -0.25 3.55
N ASN A 362 -32.05 -1.17 4.15
CA ASN A 362 -31.46 -2.27 4.92
C ASN A 362 -30.85 -3.33 3.98
N SER A 363 -29.63 -3.06 3.52
CA SER A 363 -28.91 -3.88 2.54
C SER A 363 -27.71 -4.64 3.13
N PHE A 364 -27.65 -4.87 4.46
CA PHE A 364 -26.51 -5.54 5.12
C PHE A 364 -26.20 -6.92 4.56
N ASN A 365 -27.22 -7.76 4.30
CA ASN A 365 -27.01 -9.10 3.74
C ASN A 365 -26.45 -9.02 2.31
N PHE A 366 -26.92 -8.07 1.51
CA PHE A 366 -26.40 -7.87 0.15
C PHE A 366 -24.96 -7.32 0.19
N LEU A 367 -24.65 -6.48 1.17
CA LEU A 367 -23.29 -5.98 1.38
C LEU A 367 -22.34 -7.13 1.74
N TRP A 368 -22.77 -8.05 2.58
CA TRP A 368 -21.99 -9.26 2.88
C TRP A 368 -21.78 -10.14 1.65
N ILE A 369 -22.84 -10.44 0.88
CA ILE A 369 -22.73 -11.24 -0.35
C ILE A 369 -21.78 -10.57 -1.36
N SER A 370 -21.85 -9.25 -1.52
CA SER A 370 -20.93 -8.51 -2.40
C SER A 370 -19.48 -8.53 -1.90
N GLY A 371 -19.27 -8.55 -0.58
CA GLY A 371 -17.95 -8.76 0.04
C GLY A 371 -17.39 -10.16 -0.26
N LEU A 372 -18.24 -11.21 -0.20
CA LEU A 372 -17.86 -12.57 -0.60
C LEU A 372 -17.50 -12.65 -2.09
N LEU A 373 -18.27 -11.97 -2.96
CA LEU A 373 -17.94 -11.88 -4.38
C LEU A 373 -16.60 -11.21 -4.62
N PHE A 374 -16.35 -10.08 -3.96
CA PHE A 374 -15.07 -9.37 -4.06
C PHE A 374 -13.91 -10.22 -3.57
N PHE A 375 -14.07 -10.94 -2.46
CA PHE A 375 -13.08 -11.89 -1.97
C PHE A 375 -12.78 -13.00 -2.99
N ALA A 376 -13.82 -13.63 -3.55
CA ALA A 376 -13.66 -14.71 -4.53
C ALA A 376 -12.93 -14.21 -5.79
N VAL A 377 -13.23 -12.99 -6.26
CA VAL A 377 -12.53 -12.36 -7.38
C VAL A 377 -11.06 -12.13 -7.08
N ASN A 378 -10.72 -11.61 -5.89
CA ASN A 378 -9.33 -11.41 -5.49
C ASN A 378 -8.56 -12.73 -5.40
N VAL A 379 -9.17 -13.78 -4.84
CA VAL A 379 -8.57 -15.14 -4.81
C VAL A 379 -8.37 -15.67 -6.22
N LYS A 380 -9.34 -15.50 -7.12
CA LYS A 380 -9.22 -15.93 -8.51
C LYS A 380 -8.09 -15.21 -9.24
N ILE A 381 -7.95 -13.89 -9.04
CA ILE A 381 -6.86 -13.10 -9.61
C ILE A 381 -5.51 -13.61 -9.09
N LEU A 382 -5.39 -13.83 -7.78
CA LEU A 382 -4.17 -14.35 -7.18
C LEU A 382 -3.77 -15.71 -7.78
N VAL A 383 -4.70 -16.65 -7.87
CA VAL A 383 -4.46 -17.97 -8.45
C VAL A 383 -4.04 -17.87 -9.93
N ASP A 384 -4.75 -17.06 -10.72
CA ASP A 384 -4.44 -16.87 -12.13
C ASP A 384 -3.04 -16.27 -12.35
N ILE A 385 -2.66 -15.31 -11.53
CA ILE A 385 -1.33 -14.70 -11.60
C ILE A 385 -0.25 -15.72 -11.22
N ILE A 386 -0.45 -16.50 -10.17
CA ILE A 386 0.48 -17.57 -9.76
C ILE A 386 0.65 -18.61 -10.87
N CYS A 387 -0.44 -19.06 -11.48
CA CYS A 387 -0.40 -20.07 -12.55
C CYS A 387 0.28 -19.59 -13.84
N HIS A 388 0.32 -18.28 -14.09
CA HIS A 388 0.91 -17.71 -15.30
C HIS A 388 2.25 -17.01 -15.06
N TYR A 389 2.76 -17.05 -13.83
CA TYR A 389 4.08 -16.53 -13.52
C TYR A 389 5.16 -17.52 -13.97
N ASN A 390 6.05 -17.07 -14.84
CA ASN A 390 7.21 -17.81 -15.27
C ASN A 390 8.46 -17.29 -14.56
N CYS A 391 9.18 -18.24 -13.97
CA CYS A 391 10.46 -17.95 -13.29
C CYS A 391 11.59 -17.80 -14.30
#